data_d01fa396ce8fdd255d4b98a0dd75142c
#
_entry.id   d01fa396ce8fdd255d4b98a0dd75142c
#
_cell.length_a   1.000
_cell.length_b   1.000
_cell.length_c   1.000
_cell.angle_alpha   90.00
_cell.angle_beta   90.00
_cell.angle_gamma   90.00
#
_symmetry.space_group_name_H-M   'P 1'
#
loop_
_entity.id
_entity.type
_entity.pdbx_description
1 polymer ?
#
loop_
_entity_poly.entity_id
_entity_poly.type
_entity_poly.pdbx_seq_one_letter_code
_entity_poly.pdbx_strand_id
1 'polypeptide(L)'
;MDEIQTNTIKGQPQTKFRDRLFIAIFGKDTERSKRWRLDLYNVLNDTAYTDPNALELNTIENVIYIKMYNDVSFLVDSQMTLYEQQSETNANMPLRGFFYFTQLYQKHLAKKDLNLHRSSLIKIPNPRFIVFYNGDTKREERYKLRLSDAFEVEDKSGDFEWTADVININQGANETLVKKCKPLYDYIRLVGRISENKKSGMKIGQAVQEAVDWAIKEEFLEGFVREQKEEIIAMCLTEYDEESCIRGWRQDGIEMGREQKAAEAARNFLAMNVLTPEQIAQGTGLPLEQVLELQKEMAAEPAN
;
A
#
# COMPACT_ATOMS: atom_id res chain seq x y z
N MET A 1 -10.91 -38.14 -7.42
CA MET A 1 -9.95 -37.49 -6.49
C MET A 1 -9.07 -36.63 -7.37
N ASP A 2 -9.55 -35.45 -7.68
CA ASP A 2 -8.86 -34.54 -8.59
C ASP A 2 -7.96 -33.61 -7.77
N GLU A 3 -6.67 -33.67 -8.10
CA GLU A 3 -5.66 -32.80 -7.49
C GLU A 3 -5.91 -31.35 -7.92
N ILE A 4 -6.34 -30.54 -6.98
CA ILE A 4 -6.37 -29.07 -7.15
C ILE A 4 -4.91 -28.60 -7.18
N GLN A 5 -4.42 -28.32 -8.38
CA GLN A 5 -3.15 -27.61 -8.54
C GLN A 5 -3.30 -26.21 -7.94
N THR A 6 -2.77 -26.03 -6.75
CA THR A 6 -2.60 -24.71 -6.12
C THR A 6 -1.54 -23.93 -6.90
N ASN A 7 -1.98 -23.09 -7.81
CA ASN A 7 -1.14 -22.04 -8.40
C ASN A 7 -0.70 -21.09 -7.26
N THR A 8 0.50 -21.31 -6.76
CA THR A 8 1.15 -20.43 -5.80
C THR A 8 1.53 -19.14 -6.50
N ILE A 9 0.66 -18.14 -6.45
CA ILE A 9 1.02 -16.77 -6.80
C ILE A 9 2.04 -16.30 -5.77
N LYS A 10 3.32 -16.41 -6.10
CA LYS A 10 4.44 -15.83 -5.35
C LYS A 10 4.47 -14.32 -5.57
N GLY A 11 3.51 -13.60 -4.99
CA GLY A 11 3.58 -12.16 -4.82
C GLY A 11 3.98 -11.88 -3.38
N GLN A 12 5.26 -11.57 -3.11
CA GLN A 12 5.59 -10.88 -1.87
C GLN A 12 4.89 -9.52 -1.90
N PRO A 13 4.27 -9.05 -0.81
CA PRO A 13 3.78 -7.68 -0.75
C PRO A 13 5.00 -6.77 -0.92
N GLN A 14 5.04 -6.06 -2.05
CA GLN A 14 6.13 -5.15 -2.36
C GLN A 14 5.94 -3.92 -1.48
N THR A 15 6.77 -3.80 -0.47
CA THR A 15 6.81 -2.63 0.40
C THR A 15 7.54 -1.53 -0.35
N LYS A 16 6.82 -0.49 -0.77
CA LYS A 16 7.39 0.65 -1.50
C LYS A 16 8.46 1.36 -0.68
N PHE A 17 9.42 2.07 -1.32
CA PHE A 17 10.50 2.73 -0.57
C PHE A 17 9.98 3.74 0.45
N ARG A 18 8.85 4.39 0.14
CA ARG A 18 8.18 5.32 1.04
C ARG A 18 7.79 4.65 2.34
N ASP A 19 7.23 3.44 2.24
CA ASP A 19 6.84 2.61 3.40
C ASP A 19 8.09 2.16 4.16
N ARG A 20 9.11 1.66 3.45
CA ARG A 20 10.39 1.24 4.04
C ARG A 20 11.11 2.39 4.76
N LEU A 21 11.13 3.57 4.15
CA LEU A 21 11.71 4.76 4.74
C LEU A 21 10.92 5.22 5.98
N PHE A 22 9.58 5.18 5.91
CA PHE A 22 8.71 5.48 7.06
C PHE A 22 8.99 4.51 8.23
N ILE A 23 9.07 3.20 7.95
CA ILE A 23 9.44 2.18 8.94
C ILE A 23 10.85 2.41 9.46
N ALA A 24 11.82 2.76 8.63
CA ALA A 24 13.19 3.04 9.05
C ALA A 24 13.28 4.23 10.01
N ILE A 25 12.42 5.24 9.83
CA ILE A 25 12.35 6.43 10.70
C ILE A 25 11.58 6.12 11.98
N PHE A 26 10.38 5.58 11.86
CA PHE A 26 9.44 5.46 12.98
C PHE A 26 9.32 4.05 13.56
N GLY A 27 9.69 3.00 12.84
CA GLY A 27 9.48 1.60 13.22
C GLY A 27 10.64 0.95 13.98
N LYS A 28 11.82 1.57 14.06
CA LYS A 28 12.98 0.97 14.73
C LYS A 28 12.92 1.17 16.25
N ASP A 29 13.50 0.22 17.00
CA ASP A 29 13.62 0.33 18.46
C ASP A 29 14.95 1.02 18.87
N THR A 30 15.14 2.25 18.37
CA THR A 30 16.25 3.13 18.73
C THR A 30 15.74 4.32 19.51
N GLU A 31 16.56 4.92 20.38
CA GLU A 31 16.17 6.11 21.15
C GLU A 31 15.74 7.27 20.26
N ARG A 32 16.36 7.41 19.08
CA ARG A 32 15.98 8.41 18.08
C ARG A 32 14.57 8.14 17.52
N SER A 33 14.29 6.92 17.07
CA SER A 33 12.99 6.54 16.54
C SER A 33 11.90 6.60 17.63
N LYS A 34 12.20 6.30 18.88
CA LYS A 34 11.27 6.46 20.02
C LYS A 34 10.85 7.92 20.19
N ARG A 35 11.81 8.87 20.18
CA ARG A 35 11.51 10.30 20.24
C ARG A 35 10.65 10.74 19.06
N TRP A 36 11.02 10.37 17.85
CA TRP A 36 10.29 10.72 16.65
C TRP A 36 8.86 10.16 16.63
N ARG A 37 8.66 8.94 17.13
CA ARG A 37 7.31 8.38 17.33
C ARG A 37 6.51 9.18 18.34
N LEU A 38 7.15 9.60 19.43
CA LEU A 38 6.49 10.42 20.45
C LEU A 38 6.06 11.77 19.89
N ASP A 39 6.92 12.41 19.09
CA ASP A 39 6.58 13.67 18.42
C ASP A 39 5.38 13.47 17.48
N LEU A 40 5.39 12.40 16.68
CA LEU A 40 4.30 12.04 15.78
C LEU A 40 3.00 11.80 16.56
N TYR A 41 3.06 11.02 17.63
CA TYR A 41 1.91 10.75 18.49
C TYR A 41 1.35 12.02 19.12
N ASN A 42 2.20 12.86 19.69
CA ASN A 42 1.80 14.11 20.32
C ASN A 42 1.08 15.04 19.34
N VAL A 43 1.62 15.20 18.14
CA VAL A 43 1.03 16.07 17.12
C VAL A 43 -0.32 15.55 16.64
N LEU A 44 -0.49 14.24 16.50
CA LEU A 44 -1.73 13.62 16.00
C LEU A 44 -2.84 13.55 17.06
N ASN A 45 -2.47 13.57 18.35
CA ASN A 45 -3.39 13.42 19.46
C ASN A 45 -3.55 14.71 20.29
N ASP A 46 -2.86 15.79 19.90
CA ASP A 46 -2.81 17.05 20.65
C ASP A 46 -2.40 16.83 22.12
N THR A 47 -1.35 16.01 22.32
CA THR A 47 -0.79 15.65 23.62
C THR A 47 0.63 16.19 23.76
N ALA A 48 1.21 16.10 24.95
CA ALA A 48 2.55 16.61 25.28
C ALA A 48 3.35 15.61 26.14
N TYR A 49 3.32 14.35 25.79
CA TYR A 49 4.16 13.33 26.44
C TYR A 49 5.63 13.62 26.22
N THR A 50 6.44 13.44 27.27
CA THR A 50 7.88 13.72 27.24
C THR A 50 8.76 12.49 27.35
N ASP A 51 8.22 11.36 27.82
CA ASP A 51 8.96 10.11 27.94
C ASP A 51 8.81 9.26 26.67
N PRO A 52 9.87 9.10 25.85
CA PRO A 52 9.83 8.27 24.66
C PRO A 52 9.56 6.78 24.94
N ASN A 53 9.82 6.31 26.16
CA ASN A 53 9.57 4.92 26.54
C ASN A 53 8.13 4.66 26.94
N ALA A 54 7.29 5.70 27.08
CA ALA A 54 5.86 5.54 27.25
C ALA A 54 5.18 4.87 26.03
N LEU A 55 5.81 4.95 24.85
CA LEU A 55 5.34 4.34 23.61
C LEU A 55 5.83 2.90 23.50
N GLU A 56 4.96 1.95 23.78
CA GLU A 56 5.25 0.53 23.56
C GLU A 56 5.07 0.17 22.07
N LEU A 57 6.16 -0.16 21.38
CA LEU A 57 6.10 -0.64 20.00
C LEU A 57 5.45 -2.02 19.94
N ASN A 58 4.42 -2.17 19.15
CA ASN A 58 3.65 -3.39 19.02
C ASN A 58 3.35 -3.71 17.54
N THR A 59 4.38 -4.11 16.81
CA THR A 59 4.30 -4.40 15.38
C THR A 59 3.79 -5.81 15.11
N ILE A 60 3.04 -6.01 14.03
CA ILE A 60 2.58 -7.32 13.58
C ILE A 60 3.59 -7.88 12.57
N GLU A 61 4.26 -8.95 12.94
CA GLU A 61 5.11 -9.73 12.05
C GLU A 61 4.38 -11.00 11.62
N ASN A 62 4.22 -11.21 10.32
CA ASN A 62 3.68 -12.43 9.69
C ASN A 62 2.29 -12.91 10.14
N VAL A 63 1.30 -12.73 9.29
CA VAL A 63 0.00 -13.40 9.38
C VAL A 63 -0.06 -14.55 8.41
N ILE A 64 -0.41 -15.75 8.89
CA ILE A 64 -0.30 -17.00 8.15
C ILE A 64 -1.20 -17.06 6.89
N TYR A 65 -2.33 -16.36 6.86
CA TYR A 65 -3.30 -16.44 5.75
C TYR A 65 -3.26 -15.27 4.77
N ILE A 66 -2.85 -14.10 5.23
CA ILE A 66 -2.63 -12.94 4.39
C ILE A 66 -1.32 -12.36 4.88
N LYS A 67 -0.29 -12.29 4.02
CA LYS A 67 0.97 -11.61 4.34
C LYS A 67 0.70 -10.11 4.50
N MET A 68 0.12 -9.75 5.64
CA MET A 68 -0.17 -8.38 6.00
C MET A 68 0.89 -7.91 6.97
N TYR A 69 1.59 -6.87 6.58
CA TYR A 69 2.50 -6.14 7.43
C TYR A 69 1.86 -4.78 7.70
N ASN A 70 1.90 -4.33 8.93
CA ASN A 70 1.61 -2.93 9.24
C ASN A 70 2.92 -2.16 9.38
N ASP A 71 2.91 -0.89 9.01
CA ASP A 71 4.12 -0.08 9.02
C ASP A 71 4.61 0.18 10.44
N VAL A 72 3.77 0.77 11.28
CA VAL A 72 4.10 1.04 12.67
C VAL A 72 2.84 0.99 13.53
N SER A 73 2.86 0.21 14.61
CA SER A 73 1.82 0.26 15.64
C SER A 73 2.41 0.41 17.03
N PHE A 74 1.73 1.13 17.89
CA PHE A 74 2.16 1.29 19.28
C PHE A 74 1.00 1.53 20.24
N LEU A 75 1.27 1.22 21.49
CA LEU A 75 0.38 1.39 22.62
C LEU A 75 0.90 2.51 23.51
N VAL A 76 0.03 3.47 23.84
CA VAL A 76 0.29 4.52 24.83
C VAL A 76 -0.90 4.57 25.78
N ASP A 77 -0.64 4.51 27.06
CA ASP A 77 -1.67 4.48 28.10
C ASP A 77 -2.76 3.45 27.76
N SER A 78 -3.96 3.93 27.42
CA SER A 78 -5.10 3.11 27.03
C SER A 78 -5.49 3.29 25.58
N GLN A 79 -4.60 3.78 24.72
CA GLN A 79 -4.85 3.94 23.27
C GLN A 79 -3.89 3.11 22.44
N MET A 80 -4.44 2.25 21.61
CA MET A 80 -3.70 1.46 20.62
C MET A 80 -3.83 2.11 19.25
N THR A 81 -2.75 2.67 18.74
CA THR A 81 -2.74 3.34 17.44
C THR A 81 -1.95 2.54 16.43
N LEU A 82 -2.53 2.38 15.25
CA LEU A 82 -1.92 1.79 14.08
C LEU A 82 -1.71 2.89 13.04
N TYR A 83 -0.48 3.03 12.58
CA TYR A 83 -0.11 3.90 11.47
C TYR A 83 0.24 3.05 10.25
N GLU A 84 -0.26 3.44 9.11
CA GLU A 84 0.06 2.84 7.82
C GLU A 84 0.29 3.92 6.78
N GLN A 85 1.36 3.79 6.00
CA GLN A 85 1.67 4.70 4.91
C GLN A 85 1.13 4.11 3.60
N GLN A 86 0.52 4.92 2.74
CA GLN A 86 -0.04 4.49 1.47
C GLN A 86 0.29 5.49 0.36
N SER A 87 0.93 5.04 -0.70
CA SER A 87 1.16 5.82 -1.92
C SER A 87 0.05 5.66 -2.97
N GLU A 88 -0.83 4.69 -2.80
CA GLU A 88 -2.03 4.49 -3.61
C GLU A 88 -3.27 4.48 -2.72
N THR A 89 -4.40 4.90 -3.28
CA THR A 89 -5.67 4.81 -2.55
C THR A 89 -6.17 3.38 -2.53
N ASN A 90 -6.53 2.90 -1.35
CA ASN A 90 -7.08 1.57 -1.17
C ASN A 90 -8.37 1.66 -0.34
N ALA A 91 -9.51 1.40 -0.97
CA ALA A 91 -10.81 1.43 -0.30
C ALA A 91 -10.96 0.35 0.78
N ASN A 92 -10.14 -0.71 0.73
CA ASN A 92 -10.17 -1.82 1.69
C ASN A 92 -9.36 -1.54 2.97
N MET A 93 -8.88 -0.31 3.18
CA MET A 93 -8.11 0.02 4.39
C MET A 93 -8.88 -0.25 5.69
N PRO A 94 -10.19 0.04 5.81
CA PRO A 94 -10.93 -0.31 7.02
C PRO A 94 -10.91 -1.83 7.29
N LEU A 95 -11.14 -2.65 6.29
CA LEU A 95 -11.11 -4.11 6.42
C LEU A 95 -9.72 -4.61 6.83
N ARG A 96 -8.65 -4.09 6.22
CA ARG A 96 -7.27 -4.38 6.62
C ARG A 96 -7.00 -3.98 8.07
N GLY A 97 -7.39 -2.77 8.45
CA GLY A 97 -7.25 -2.28 9.82
C GLY A 97 -7.99 -3.15 10.84
N PHE A 98 -9.20 -3.60 10.51
CA PHE A 98 -9.97 -4.50 11.36
C PHE A 98 -9.20 -5.81 11.64
N PHE A 99 -8.62 -6.43 10.62
CA PHE A 99 -7.79 -7.63 10.81
C PHE A 99 -6.52 -7.33 11.61
N TYR A 100 -5.85 -6.20 11.38
CA TYR A 100 -4.68 -5.81 12.17
C TYR A 100 -5.03 -5.66 13.66
N PHE A 101 -6.10 -4.95 13.98
CA PHE A 101 -6.50 -4.75 15.38
C PHE A 101 -6.93 -6.04 16.06
N THR A 102 -7.57 -6.95 15.35
CA THR A 102 -7.89 -8.28 15.89
C THR A 102 -6.63 -8.97 16.41
N GLN A 103 -5.54 -8.94 15.67
CA GLN A 103 -4.28 -9.54 16.07
C GLN A 103 -3.55 -8.76 17.16
N LEU A 104 -3.56 -7.43 17.09
CA LEU A 104 -3.00 -6.58 18.14
C LEU A 104 -3.69 -6.84 19.48
N TYR A 105 -5.02 -6.97 19.49
CA TYR A 105 -5.77 -7.32 20.70
C TYR A 105 -5.50 -8.74 21.19
N GLN A 106 -5.41 -9.73 20.30
CA GLN A 106 -5.02 -11.09 20.68
C GLN A 106 -3.65 -11.09 21.38
N LYS A 107 -2.67 -10.40 20.80
CA LYS A 107 -1.32 -10.24 21.36
C LYS A 107 -1.36 -9.51 22.71
N HIS A 108 -2.16 -8.45 22.84
CA HIS A 108 -2.33 -7.70 24.07
C HIS A 108 -2.95 -8.53 25.20
N LEU A 109 -4.01 -9.30 24.89
CA LEU A 109 -4.66 -10.20 25.84
C LEU A 109 -3.71 -11.30 26.31
N ALA A 110 -2.98 -11.93 25.39
CA ALA A 110 -2.00 -12.96 25.70
C ALA A 110 -0.86 -12.42 26.58
N LYS A 111 -0.34 -11.23 26.29
CA LYS A 111 0.73 -10.59 27.07
C LYS A 111 0.29 -10.30 28.51
N LYS A 112 -0.99 -9.98 28.71
CA LYS A 112 -1.59 -9.70 30.04
C LYS A 112 -2.23 -10.91 30.72
N ASP A 113 -2.11 -12.09 30.12
CA ASP A 113 -2.76 -13.33 30.61
C ASP A 113 -4.26 -13.15 30.86
N LEU A 114 -4.95 -12.46 29.93
CA LEU A 114 -6.38 -12.18 30.04
C LEU A 114 -7.20 -13.22 29.27
N ASN A 115 -8.10 -13.90 29.99
CA ASN A 115 -8.97 -14.93 29.43
C ASN A 115 -10.36 -14.37 29.15
N LEU A 116 -10.82 -14.46 27.89
CA LEU A 116 -12.13 -13.96 27.44
C LEU A 116 -13.34 -14.71 28.05
N HIS A 117 -13.13 -15.90 28.60
CA HIS A 117 -14.21 -16.70 29.25
C HIS A 117 -14.53 -16.28 30.69
N ARG A 118 -13.81 -15.30 31.23
CA ARG A 118 -14.12 -14.73 32.54
C ARG A 118 -15.42 -13.92 32.52
N SER A 119 -16.18 -13.93 33.63
CA SER A 119 -17.44 -13.18 33.73
C SER A 119 -17.25 -11.66 33.90
N SER A 120 -16.08 -11.20 34.36
CA SER A 120 -15.79 -9.77 34.54
C SER A 120 -15.37 -9.14 33.24
N LEU A 121 -15.84 -7.90 32.99
CA LEU A 121 -15.50 -7.12 31.81
C LEU A 121 -13.98 -6.90 31.72
N ILE A 122 -13.42 -7.25 30.58
CA ILE A 122 -12.03 -6.96 30.23
C ILE A 122 -11.99 -5.59 29.54
N LYS A 123 -11.26 -4.67 30.11
CA LYS A 123 -10.99 -3.40 29.46
C LYS A 123 -9.80 -3.52 28.53
N ILE A 124 -9.95 -3.02 27.31
CA ILE A 124 -8.92 -3.02 26.28
C ILE A 124 -8.60 -1.59 25.85
N PRO A 125 -7.41 -1.31 25.29
CA PRO A 125 -7.06 0.00 24.77
C PRO A 125 -8.00 0.43 23.64
N ASN A 126 -8.28 1.74 23.57
CA ASN A 126 -9.08 2.30 22.48
C ASN A 126 -8.32 2.17 21.15
N PRO A 127 -8.92 1.61 20.08
CA PRO A 127 -8.26 1.49 18.80
C PRO A 127 -8.29 2.81 18.03
N ARG A 128 -7.21 3.13 17.33
CA ARG A 128 -7.15 4.24 16.38
C ARG A 128 -6.36 3.82 15.15
N PHE A 129 -6.96 3.95 13.97
CA PHE A 129 -6.32 3.63 12.71
C PHE A 129 -6.12 4.87 11.87
N ILE A 130 -4.87 5.21 11.59
CA ILE A 130 -4.46 6.37 10.81
C ILE A 130 -3.69 5.89 9.59
N VAL A 131 -4.12 6.36 8.42
CA VAL A 131 -3.48 6.10 7.14
C VAL A 131 -2.87 7.39 6.61
N PHE A 132 -1.55 7.42 6.46
CA PHE A 132 -0.87 8.53 5.81
C PHE A 132 -0.86 8.31 4.30
N TYR A 133 -1.49 9.22 3.58
CA TYR A 133 -1.51 9.20 2.13
C TYR A 133 -0.49 10.19 1.56
N ASN A 134 0.43 9.69 0.72
CA ASN A 134 1.40 10.50 -0.01
C ASN A 134 1.54 10.08 -1.49
N GLY A 135 0.44 9.64 -2.09
CA GLY A 135 0.40 9.26 -3.51
C GLY A 135 0.27 10.45 -4.47
N ASP A 136 0.38 10.17 -5.77
CA ASP A 136 0.37 11.20 -6.81
C ASP A 136 -1.05 11.69 -7.17
N THR A 137 -2.11 10.96 -6.80
CA THR A 137 -3.50 11.36 -7.04
C THR A 137 -3.91 12.44 -6.04
N LYS A 138 -4.43 13.57 -6.55
CA LYS A 138 -4.95 14.64 -5.69
C LYS A 138 -6.10 14.12 -4.80
N ARG A 139 -6.02 14.37 -3.49
CA ARG A 139 -7.00 13.97 -2.49
C ARG A 139 -7.26 15.12 -1.52
N GLU A 140 -8.38 15.01 -0.78
CA GLU A 140 -8.67 15.88 0.34
C GLU A 140 -7.56 15.82 1.39
N GLU A 141 -7.44 16.86 2.20
CA GLU A 141 -6.44 16.89 3.27
C GLU A 141 -6.69 15.80 4.32
N ARG A 142 -7.96 15.55 4.66
CA ARG A 142 -8.36 14.52 5.62
C ARG A 142 -9.73 13.96 5.29
N TYR A 143 -9.87 12.65 5.32
CA TYR A 143 -11.15 11.95 5.12
C TYR A 143 -11.16 10.62 5.86
N LYS A 144 -12.35 10.03 6.00
CA LYS A 144 -12.52 8.72 6.61
C LYS A 144 -12.98 7.71 5.57
N LEU A 145 -12.41 6.51 5.65
CA LEU A 145 -12.93 5.32 4.99
C LEU A 145 -13.70 4.51 6.02
N ARG A 146 -14.82 3.94 5.63
CA ARG A 146 -15.72 3.19 6.52
C ARG A 146 -15.77 1.73 6.12
N LEU A 147 -15.82 0.84 7.10
CA LEU A 147 -15.97 -0.59 6.84
C LEU A 147 -17.36 -0.93 6.30
N SER A 148 -18.39 -0.19 6.74
CA SER A 148 -19.76 -0.34 6.25
C SER A 148 -19.89 -0.12 4.75
N ASP A 149 -19.01 0.65 4.10
CA ASP A 149 -19.00 0.82 2.65
C ASP A 149 -18.66 -0.48 1.88
N ALA A 150 -18.12 -1.48 2.58
CA ALA A 150 -17.75 -2.79 2.02
C ALA A 150 -18.81 -3.87 2.29
N PHE A 151 -19.91 -3.57 2.96
CA PHE A 151 -20.95 -4.54 3.23
C PHE A 151 -21.76 -4.81 1.96
N GLU A 152 -22.06 -6.10 1.69
CA GLU A 152 -22.86 -6.51 0.52
C GLU A 152 -24.28 -5.96 0.55
N VAL A 153 -24.80 -5.69 1.75
CA VAL A 153 -26.12 -5.08 1.99
C VAL A 153 -25.92 -3.87 2.87
N GLU A 154 -26.59 -2.76 2.51
CA GLU A 154 -26.54 -1.52 3.29
C GLU A 154 -26.96 -1.75 4.75
N ASP A 155 -26.07 -1.48 5.68
CA ASP A 155 -26.37 -1.52 7.11
C ASP A 155 -26.99 -0.18 7.56
N LYS A 156 -28.29 -0.24 7.93
CA LYS A 156 -29.03 0.94 8.43
C LYS A 156 -29.02 1.05 9.94
N SER A 157 -28.54 0.02 10.66
CA SER A 157 -28.49 0.03 12.13
C SER A 157 -27.34 0.89 12.64
N GLY A 158 -26.19 0.86 11.95
CA GLY A 158 -24.96 1.48 12.42
C GLY A 158 -24.36 0.82 13.66
N ASP A 159 -24.80 -0.40 13.99
CA ASP A 159 -24.38 -1.12 15.19
C ASP A 159 -22.91 -1.54 15.13
N PHE A 160 -22.38 -1.73 13.91
CA PHE A 160 -20.98 -2.05 13.71
C PHE A 160 -20.33 -1.14 12.68
N GLU A 161 -19.43 -0.28 13.15
CA GLU A 161 -18.64 0.57 12.28
C GLU A 161 -17.16 0.55 12.68
N TRP A 162 -16.29 0.45 11.70
CA TRP A 162 -14.86 0.59 11.83
C TRP A 162 -14.34 1.56 10.78
N THR A 163 -13.51 2.53 11.18
CA THR A 163 -13.04 3.57 10.27
C THR A 163 -11.53 3.65 10.20
N ALA A 164 -11.00 3.95 9.01
CA ALA A 164 -9.64 4.41 8.81
C ALA A 164 -9.64 5.93 8.60
N ASP A 165 -8.85 6.65 9.40
CA ASP A 165 -8.67 8.11 9.31
C ASP A 165 -7.51 8.39 8.34
N VAL A 166 -7.82 8.86 7.13
CA VAL A 166 -6.81 9.11 6.09
C VAL A 166 -6.36 10.57 6.17
N ILE A 167 -5.06 10.76 6.33
CA ILE A 167 -4.40 12.07 6.40
C ILE A 167 -3.48 12.21 5.18
N ASN A 168 -3.79 13.15 4.31
CA ASN A 168 -2.93 13.49 3.18
C ASN A 168 -1.70 14.24 3.68
N ILE A 169 -0.54 13.64 3.49
CA ILE A 169 0.75 14.20 3.89
C ILE A 169 1.60 14.66 2.70
N ASN A 170 1.00 14.82 1.51
CA ASN A 170 1.71 15.42 0.39
C ASN A 170 2.13 16.85 0.71
N GLN A 171 3.18 17.32 0.04
CA GLN A 171 3.62 18.70 0.15
C GLN A 171 2.48 19.66 -0.17
N GLY A 172 2.23 20.62 0.72
CA GLY A 172 1.12 21.56 0.63
C GLY A 172 -0.18 21.11 1.30
N ALA A 173 -0.30 19.83 1.71
CA ALA A 173 -1.45 19.32 2.46
C ALA A 173 -1.14 19.23 3.95
N ASN A 174 -2.14 19.54 4.80
CA ASN A 174 -2.02 19.48 6.28
C ASN A 174 -0.75 20.15 6.83
N GLU A 175 -0.29 21.22 6.20
CA GLU A 175 1.01 21.85 6.52
C GLU A 175 1.17 22.21 8.00
N THR A 176 0.10 22.71 8.65
CA THR A 176 0.12 23.07 10.07
C THR A 176 0.40 21.86 10.95
N LEU A 177 -0.20 20.71 10.64
CA LEU A 177 0.02 19.47 11.37
C LEU A 177 1.43 18.93 11.08
N VAL A 178 1.79 18.83 9.81
CA VAL A 178 3.05 18.24 9.35
C VAL A 178 4.25 19.02 9.90
N LYS A 179 4.23 20.37 9.87
CA LYS A 179 5.32 21.22 10.37
C LYS A 179 5.53 21.13 11.89
N LYS A 180 4.53 20.70 12.64
CA LYS A 180 4.66 20.46 14.10
C LYS A 180 5.44 19.18 14.42
N CYS A 181 5.52 18.22 13.48
CA CYS A 181 6.30 16.98 13.61
C CYS A 181 7.50 17.05 12.68
N LYS A 182 8.64 17.55 13.17
CA LYS A 182 9.83 17.74 12.31
C LYS A 182 10.26 16.46 11.58
N PRO A 183 10.32 15.26 12.19
CA PRO A 183 10.68 14.04 11.49
C PRO A 183 9.74 13.70 10.33
N LEU A 184 8.42 13.89 10.51
CA LEU A 184 7.45 13.70 9.44
C LEU A 184 7.62 14.74 8.33
N TYR A 185 7.87 15.98 8.69
CA TYR A 185 8.12 17.07 7.74
C TYR A 185 9.37 16.81 6.90
N ASP A 186 10.49 16.40 7.52
CA ASP A 186 11.73 16.07 6.83
C ASP A 186 11.54 14.87 5.88
N TYR A 187 10.82 13.83 6.33
CA TYR A 187 10.45 12.68 5.48
C TYR A 187 9.66 13.11 4.24
N ILE A 188 8.62 13.93 4.41
CA ILE A 188 7.77 14.40 3.31
C ILE A 188 8.58 15.23 2.29
N ARG A 189 9.45 16.10 2.78
CA ARG A 189 10.31 16.93 1.93
C ARG A 189 11.29 16.09 1.13
N LEU A 190 11.90 15.06 1.74
CA LEU A 190 12.82 14.16 1.03
C LEU A 190 12.09 13.38 -0.08
N VAL A 191 10.96 12.76 0.24
CA VAL A 191 10.13 12.03 -0.75
C VAL A 191 9.61 12.97 -1.85
N GLY A 192 9.16 14.16 -1.47
CA GLY A 192 8.71 15.21 -2.41
C GLY A 192 9.81 15.63 -3.38
N ARG A 193 11.03 15.87 -2.88
CA ARG A 193 12.19 16.25 -3.71
C ARG A 193 12.56 15.19 -4.73
N ILE A 194 12.54 13.90 -4.34
CA ILE A 194 12.75 12.79 -5.28
C ILE A 194 11.70 12.81 -6.39
N SER A 195 10.43 13.01 -6.03
CA SER A 195 9.32 13.07 -6.98
C SER A 195 9.42 14.26 -7.92
N GLU A 196 9.79 15.44 -7.43
CA GLU A 196 10.01 16.67 -8.22
C GLU A 196 11.15 16.48 -9.22
N ASN A 197 12.29 15.97 -8.77
CA ASN A 197 13.45 15.69 -9.61
C ASN A 197 13.08 14.72 -10.75
N LYS A 198 12.32 13.66 -10.43
CA LYS A 198 11.82 12.72 -11.44
C LYS A 198 10.90 13.39 -12.46
N LYS A 199 9.96 14.24 -12.00
CA LYS A 199 9.06 14.99 -12.88
C LYS A 199 9.78 16.00 -13.78
N SER A 200 10.92 16.53 -13.34
CA SER A 200 11.77 17.41 -14.15
C SER A 200 12.59 16.70 -15.24
N GLY A 201 12.48 15.37 -15.34
CA GLY A 201 13.15 14.55 -16.35
C GLY A 201 14.52 14.00 -15.94
N MET A 202 14.92 14.14 -14.67
CA MET A 202 16.16 13.51 -14.19
C MET A 202 16.04 11.97 -14.24
N LYS A 203 17.14 11.31 -14.60
CA LYS A 203 17.25 9.86 -14.43
C LYS A 203 17.11 9.52 -12.94
N ILE A 204 16.44 8.39 -12.64
CA ILE A 204 16.08 8.07 -11.27
C ILE A 204 17.26 8.05 -10.30
N GLY A 205 18.39 7.46 -10.68
CA GLY A 205 19.60 7.45 -9.86
C GLY A 205 20.09 8.86 -9.51
N GLN A 206 20.06 9.79 -10.46
CA GLN A 206 20.42 11.18 -10.24
C GLN A 206 19.39 11.91 -9.37
N ALA A 207 18.10 11.65 -9.61
CA ALA A 207 17.00 12.26 -8.84
C ALA A 207 17.07 11.89 -7.36
N VAL A 208 17.34 10.62 -7.06
CA VAL A 208 17.50 10.11 -5.69
C VAL A 208 18.78 10.67 -5.06
N GLN A 209 19.91 10.58 -5.77
CA GLN A 209 21.20 11.06 -5.25
C GLN A 209 21.15 12.55 -4.89
N GLU A 210 20.61 13.40 -5.78
CA GLU A 210 20.48 14.84 -5.53
C GLU A 210 19.59 15.14 -4.32
N ALA A 211 18.45 14.44 -4.21
CA ALA A 211 17.53 14.65 -3.09
C ALA A 211 18.15 14.22 -1.74
N VAL A 212 18.90 13.11 -1.73
CA VAL A 212 19.60 12.63 -0.52
C VAL A 212 20.73 13.59 -0.15
N ASP A 213 21.54 14.04 -1.12
CA ASP A 213 22.64 14.98 -0.85
C ASP A 213 22.10 16.35 -0.37
N TRP A 214 20.96 16.80 -0.90
CA TRP A 214 20.26 17.97 -0.41
C TRP A 214 19.77 17.78 1.03
N ALA A 215 19.12 16.65 1.34
CA ALA A 215 18.64 16.37 2.69
C ALA A 215 19.77 16.28 3.71
N ILE A 216 20.95 15.80 3.32
CA ILE A 216 22.14 15.79 4.16
C ILE A 216 22.64 17.22 4.47
N LYS A 217 22.62 18.13 3.47
CA LYS A 217 23.00 19.54 3.67
C LYS A 217 22.06 20.28 4.60
N GLU A 218 20.77 19.96 4.52
CA GLU A 218 19.70 20.51 5.36
C GLU A 218 19.61 19.82 6.74
N GLU A 219 20.49 18.86 7.04
CA GLU A 219 20.53 18.07 8.28
C GLU A 219 19.20 17.38 8.64
N PHE A 220 18.50 16.88 7.63
CA PHE A 220 17.24 16.18 7.82
C PHE A 220 17.38 15.00 8.77
N LEU A 221 16.34 14.81 9.60
CA LEU A 221 16.26 13.69 10.53
C LEU A 221 17.49 13.60 11.44
N GLU A 222 17.97 14.75 11.94
CA GLU A 222 19.10 14.82 12.89
C GLU A 222 20.36 14.05 12.41
N GLY A 223 20.66 14.12 11.11
CA GLY A 223 21.81 13.43 10.51
C GLY A 223 21.56 11.97 10.12
N PHE A 224 20.39 11.41 10.40
CA PHE A 224 20.03 10.04 10.01
C PHE A 224 20.19 9.78 8.51
N VAL A 225 19.82 10.74 7.66
CA VAL A 225 19.97 10.60 6.20
C VAL A 225 21.44 10.45 5.81
N ARG A 226 22.35 11.13 6.49
CA ARG A 226 23.83 11.01 6.28
C ARG A 226 24.32 9.64 6.72
N GLU A 227 23.89 9.18 7.89
CA GLU A 227 24.29 7.89 8.46
C GLU A 227 23.81 6.71 7.61
N GLN A 228 22.62 6.82 7.03
CA GLN A 228 21.95 5.76 6.26
C GLN A 228 21.93 6.02 4.75
N LYS A 229 22.84 6.86 4.24
CA LYS A 229 22.85 7.33 2.86
C LYS A 229 22.71 6.20 1.84
N GLU A 230 23.58 5.20 1.91
CA GLU A 230 23.65 4.09 0.95
C GLU A 230 22.39 3.21 1.03
N GLU A 231 21.88 2.97 2.24
CA GLU A 231 20.65 2.19 2.44
C GLU A 231 19.43 2.90 1.88
N ILE A 232 19.31 4.22 2.09
CA ILE A 232 18.20 5.03 1.56
C ILE A 232 18.25 5.04 0.03
N ILE A 233 19.41 5.24 -0.57
CA ILE A 233 19.58 5.21 -2.03
C ILE A 233 19.19 3.83 -2.58
N ALA A 234 19.70 2.76 -1.98
CA ALA A 234 19.36 1.40 -2.40
C ALA A 234 17.86 1.10 -2.31
N MET A 235 17.20 1.50 -1.21
CA MET A 235 15.74 1.36 -1.05
C MET A 235 14.98 2.06 -2.18
N CYS A 236 15.36 3.29 -2.52
CA CYS A 236 14.71 4.07 -3.57
C CYS A 236 14.90 3.43 -4.95
N LEU A 237 16.11 3.02 -5.28
CA LEU A 237 16.43 2.44 -6.60
C LEU A 237 15.73 1.10 -6.80
N THR A 238 15.70 0.24 -5.79
CA THR A 238 15.03 -1.06 -5.86
C THR A 238 13.54 -0.93 -6.19
N GLU A 239 12.85 0.05 -5.58
CA GLU A 239 11.42 0.27 -5.88
C GLU A 239 11.17 0.68 -7.34
N TYR A 240 12.03 1.57 -7.86
CA TYR A 240 11.85 2.04 -9.23
C TYR A 240 12.11 0.95 -10.27
N ASP A 241 13.05 0.05 -10.00
CA ASP A 241 13.28 -1.13 -10.83
C ASP A 241 12.06 -2.08 -10.80
N GLU A 242 11.52 -2.33 -9.61
CA GLU A 242 10.30 -3.14 -9.42
C GLU A 242 9.08 -2.51 -10.10
N GLU A 243 8.85 -1.20 -9.96
CA GLU A 243 7.77 -0.49 -10.64
C GLU A 243 7.91 -0.55 -12.18
N SER A 244 9.13 -0.49 -12.68
CA SER A 244 9.39 -0.63 -14.12
C SER A 244 9.02 -2.03 -14.63
N CYS A 245 9.43 -3.08 -13.89
CA CYS A 245 9.06 -4.46 -14.20
C CYS A 245 7.53 -4.67 -14.15
N ILE A 246 6.86 -4.16 -13.11
CA ILE A 246 5.41 -4.30 -12.97
C ILE A 246 4.67 -3.59 -14.09
N ARG A 247 5.12 -2.38 -14.47
CA ARG A 247 4.53 -1.67 -15.63
C ARG A 247 4.70 -2.46 -16.91
N GLY A 248 5.87 -3.08 -17.13
CA GLY A 248 6.11 -3.99 -18.24
C GLY A 248 5.12 -5.15 -18.23
N TRP A 249 5.07 -5.92 -17.15
CA TRP A 249 4.14 -7.06 -17.02
C TRP A 249 2.67 -6.67 -17.15
N ARG A 250 2.27 -5.50 -16.63
CA ARG A 250 0.89 -5.00 -16.79
C ARG A 250 0.60 -4.66 -18.24
N GLN A 251 1.55 -4.05 -18.95
CA GLN A 251 1.41 -3.73 -20.37
C GLN A 251 1.30 -5.02 -21.20
N ASP A 252 2.18 -5.98 -20.95
CA ASP A 252 2.15 -7.29 -21.58
C ASP A 252 0.82 -8.02 -21.32
N GLY A 253 0.33 -7.98 -20.07
CA GLY A 253 -0.96 -8.57 -19.71
C GLY A 253 -2.16 -7.90 -20.40
N ILE A 254 -2.13 -6.57 -20.58
CA ILE A 254 -3.17 -5.84 -21.31
C ILE A 254 -3.11 -6.23 -22.80
N GLU A 255 -1.92 -6.34 -23.37
CA GLU A 255 -1.70 -6.70 -24.78
C GLU A 255 -2.18 -8.12 -25.05
N MET A 256 -1.75 -9.08 -24.23
CA MET A 256 -2.25 -10.47 -24.29
C MET A 256 -3.78 -10.56 -24.13
N GLY A 257 -4.36 -9.80 -23.18
CA GLY A 257 -5.82 -9.77 -23.00
C GLY A 257 -6.58 -9.18 -24.18
N ARG A 258 -6.00 -8.20 -24.88
CA ARG A 258 -6.56 -7.65 -26.13
C ARG A 258 -6.49 -8.67 -27.25
N GLU A 259 -5.36 -9.33 -27.44
CA GLU A 259 -5.19 -10.37 -28.45
C GLU A 259 -6.15 -11.55 -28.22
N GLN A 260 -6.28 -12.02 -26.99
CA GLN A 260 -7.22 -13.09 -26.64
C GLN A 260 -8.68 -12.71 -26.96
N LYS A 261 -9.10 -11.50 -26.59
CA LYS A 261 -10.45 -11.00 -26.91
C LYS A 261 -10.67 -10.83 -28.40
N ALA A 262 -9.67 -10.37 -29.14
CA ALA A 262 -9.72 -10.24 -30.58
C ALA A 262 -9.84 -11.62 -31.26
N ALA A 263 -9.09 -12.61 -30.80
CA ALA A 263 -9.17 -13.99 -31.28
C ALA A 263 -10.53 -14.64 -30.94
N GLU A 264 -11.07 -14.41 -29.74
CA GLU A 264 -12.41 -14.88 -29.37
C GLU A 264 -13.51 -14.24 -30.25
N ALA A 265 -13.44 -12.95 -30.49
CA ALA A 265 -14.35 -12.25 -31.39
C ALA A 265 -14.24 -12.78 -32.83
N ALA A 266 -13.00 -13.04 -33.31
CA ALA A 266 -12.79 -13.61 -34.63
C ALA A 266 -13.39 -15.01 -34.76
N ARG A 267 -13.23 -15.90 -33.77
CA ARG A 267 -13.88 -17.22 -33.76
C ARG A 267 -15.40 -17.12 -33.79
N ASN A 268 -15.98 -16.18 -33.03
CA ASN A 268 -17.42 -15.96 -33.02
C ASN A 268 -17.92 -15.49 -34.40
N PHE A 269 -17.23 -14.56 -35.05
CA PHE A 269 -17.58 -14.11 -36.38
C PHE A 269 -17.42 -15.21 -37.45
N LEU A 270 -16.37 -16.01 -37.36
CA LEU A 270 -16.17 -17.19 -38.24
C LEU A 270 -17.30 -18.21 -38.07
N ALA A 271 -17.74 -18.47 -36.83
CA ALA A 271 -18.86 -19.38 -36.54
C ALA A 271 -20.18 -18.89 -37.10
N MET A 272 -20.44 -17.59 -37.15
CA MET A 272 -21.62 -17.00 -37.75
C MET A 272 -21.67 -17.13 -39.29
N ASN A 273 -20.53 -17.33 -39.93
CA ASN A 273 -20.34 -17.49 -41.36
C ASN A 273 -21.00 -16.41 -42.25
N VAL A 274 -21.01 -15.15 -41.73
CA VAL A 274 -21.64 -13.99 -42.40
C VAL A 274 -20.62 -13.03 -42.96
N LEU A 275 -19.37 -12.99 -42.37
CA LEU A 275 -18.29 -12.09 -42.74
C LEU A 275 -17.16 -12.87 -43.41
N THR A 276 -16.43 -12.20 -44.35
CA THR A 276 -15.22 -12.79 -44.93
C THR A 276 -14.03 -12.68 -43.94
N PRO A 277 -12.99 -13.53 -44.04
CA PRO A 277 -11.81 -13.42 -43.18
C PRO A 277 -11.17 -12.03 -43.20
N GLU A 278 -11.17 -11.31 -44.33
CA GLU A 278 -10.62 -9.97 -44.46
C GLU A 278 -11.47 -8.96 -43.63
N GLN A 279 -12.81 -9.10 -43.66
CA GLN A 279 -13.73 -8.26 -42.87
C GLN A 279 -13.56 -8.52 -41.37
N ILE A 280 -13.35 -9.79 -41.00
CA ILE A 280 -13.10 -10.18 -39.61
C ILE A 280 -11.74 -9.63 -39.13
N ALA A 281 -10.69 -9.73 -39.94
CA ALA A 281 -9.38 -9.15 -39.65
C ALA A 281 -9.47 -7.64 -39.43
N GLN A 282 -10.21 -6.92 -40.30
CA GLN A 282 -10.43 -5.49 -40.17
C GLN A 282 -11.24 -5.14 -38.89
N GLY A 283 -12.27 -5.92 -38.56
CA GLY A 283 -13.16 -5.67 -37.42
C GLY A 283 -12.52 -5.99 -36.06
N THR A 284 -11.64 -7.02 -36.02
CA THR A 284 -10.98 -7.47 -34.78
C THR A 284 -9.60 -6.86 -34.57
N GLY A 285 -8.98 -6.33 -35.62
CA GLY A 285 -7.60 -5.83 -35.60
C GLY A 285 -6.54 -6.93 -35.66
N LEU A 286 -6.94 -8.19 -35.85
CA LEU A 286 -6.00 -9.31 -36.01
C LEU A 286 -5.40 -9.31 -37.44
N PRO A 287 -4.15 -9.78 -37.60
CA PRO A 287 -3.59 -10.08 -38.92
C PRO A 287 -4.46 -11.10 -39.67
N LEU A 288 -4.64 -10.92 -40.98
CA LEU A 288 -5.44 -11.82 -41.80
C LEU A 288 -4.94 -13.28 -41.70
N GLU A 289 -3.61 -13.49 -41.66
CA GLU A 289 -3.01 -14.83 -41.52
C GLU A 289 -3.52 -15.53 -40.24
N GLN A 290 -3.61 -14.81 -39.14
CA GLN A 290 -4.09 -15.35 -37.88
C GLN A 290 -5.60 -15.68 -37.90
N VAL A 291 -6.41 -14.91 -38.62
CA VAL A 291 -7.83 -15.22 -38.83
C VAL A 291 -8.00 -16.48 -39.69
N LEU A 292 -7.18 -16.63 -40.73
CA LEU A 292 -7.19 -17.83 -41.58
C LEU A 292 -6.71 -19.09 -40.84
N GLU A 293 -5.79 -18.93 -39.89
CA GLU A 293 -5.33 -20.02 -39.00
C GLU A 293 -6.45 -20.46 -38.06
N LEU A 294 -7.11 -19.52 -37.40
CA LEU A 294 -8.28 -19.78 -36.56
C LEU A 294 -9.41 -20.47 -37.34
N GLN A 295 -9.63 -20.08 -38.59
CA GLN A 295 -10.63 -20.73 -39.44
C GLN A 295 -10.26 -22.20 -39.75
N LYS A 296 -9.00 -22.50 -39.98
CA LYS A 296 -8.50 -23.87 -40.18
C LYS A 296 -8.62 -24.71 -38.90
N GLU A 297 -8.27 -24.14 -37.76
CA GLU A 297 -8.41 -24.82 -36.46
C GLU A 297 -9.87 -25.23 -36.22
N MET A 298 -10.82 -24.27 -36.40
CA MET A 298 -12.24 -24.54 -36.22
C MET A 298 -12.79 -25.58 -37.21
N ALA A 299 -12.26 -25.64 -38.44
CA ALA A 299 -12.64 -26.64 -39.43
C ALA A 299 -12.05 -28.04 -39.14
N ALA A 300 -10.98 -28.12 -38.35
CA ALA A 300 -10.32 -29.38 -37.98
C ALA A 300 -10.89 -29.99 -36.68
N GLU A 301 -11.64 -29.22 -35.87
CA GLU A 301 -12.34 -29.74 -34.68
C GLU A 301 -13.58 -30.54 -35.15
N PRO A 302 -13.66 -31.87 -34.85
CA PRO A 302 -14.84 -32.66 -35.21
C PRO A 302 -16.03 -32.15 -34.42
N ALA A 303 -17.14 -31.88 -35.12
CA ALA A 303 -18.42 -31.53 -34.51
C ALA A 303 -18.84 -32.60 -33.49
N ASN A 304 -18.80 -32.27 -32.22
CA ASN A 304 -19.33 -33.09 -31.13
C ASN A 304 -20.88 -32.97 -31.06
#